data_d4d0bf3cf940c81575bf4bb44a25f357
#
_entry.id   d4d0bf3cf940c81575bf4bb44a25f357
#
_cell.length_a   1.000
_cell.length_b   1.000
_cell.length_c   1.000
_cell.angle_alpha   90.00
_cell.angle_beta   90.00
_cell.angle_gamma   90.00
#
_symmetry.space_group_name_H-M   'P 1'
#
loop_
_entity.id
_entity.type
_entity.pdbx_description
1 polymer ?
#
loop_
_entity_poly.entity_id
_entity_poly.type
_entity_poly.pdbx_seq_one_letter_code
_entity_poly.pdbx_strand_id
1 'polypeptide(L)'
;MYLKMARVESDEKSVETNILEPVMNAVKNRYEHILKDFYPSWGSIGFTERNLTHNFCAQYEALSDNEDLVVWQEAPVKDSKEHVDSLIIDEDTAFMIEAKRIMSKSEVDSIKADAERMEKIANASEEKIKGIKKVKHLYIVVVADFWRTGKTEKEQHLIDFKREMIGKGLTLLDEMTVRQNQSCEEYDLLCAFKKVR
;
A
#
# COMPACT_ATOMS: atom_id res chain seq x y z
N MET A 1 17.25 -31.82 28.15
CA MET A 1 18.03 -31.26 27.00
C MET A 1 17.06 -30.40 26.19
N TYR A 2 16.95 -29.12 26.54
CA TYR A 2 16.01 -28.17 25.91
C TYR A 2 16.66 -27.60 24.64
N LEU A 3 16.09 -27.88 23.48
CA LEU A 3 16.45 -27.23 22.22
C LEU A 3 16.06 -25.76 22.32
N LYS A 4 17.06 -24.88 22.40
CA LYS A 4 16.89 -23.46 22.13
C LYS A 4 16.51 -23.30 20.65
N MET A 5 15.24 -23.05 20.37
CA MET A 5 14.83 -22.49 19.08
C MET A 5 15.54 -21.13 18.93
N ALA A 6 16.39 -21.02 17.92
CA ALA A 6 16.95 -19.76 17.52
C ALA A 6 15.79 -18.83 17.13
N ARG A 7 15.63 -17.75 17.89
CA ARG A 7 14.81 -16.62 17.48
C ARG A 7 15.45 -16.08 16.20
N VAL A 8 14.76 -16.23 15.09
CA VAL A 8 15.02 -15.43 13.89
C VAL A 8 14.81 -13.98 14.34
N GLU A 9 15.87 -13.19 14.29
CA GLU A 9 15.79 -11.74 14.51
C GLU A 9 14.80 -11.23 13.47
N SER A 10 13.60 -10.88 13.93
CA SER A 10 12.66 -10.08 13.14
C SER A 10 13.33 -8.71 12.98
N ASP A 11 13.59 -8.31 11.73
CA ASP A 11 13.96 -6.93 11.41
C ASP A 11 13.07 -6.00 12.22
N GLU A 12 13.68 -5.16 13.08
CA GLU A 12 12.95 -4.17 13.86
C GLU A 12 12.24 -3.26 12.86
N LYS A 13 10.91 -3.41 12.74
CA LYS A 13 10.08 -2.45 12.00
C LYS A 13 10.43 -1.08 12.57
N SER A 14 10.83 -0.15 11.71
CA SER A 14 11.18 1.19 12.18
C SER A 14 9.96 1.84 12.85
N VAL A 15 10.19 2.67 13.85
CA VAL A 15 9.12 3.34 14.61
C VAL A 15 8.20 4.10 13.65
N GLU A 16 8.76 4.71 12.61
CA GLU A 16 8.05 5.52 11.62
C GLU A 16 7.07 4.71 10.75
N THR A 17 7.26 3.41 10.60
CA THR A 17 6.39 2.54 9.80
C THR A 17 5.42 1.71 10.63
N ASN A 18 5.47 1.81 11.96
CA ASN A 18 4.59 1.04 12.85
C ASN A 18 3.10 1.31 12.60
N ILE A 19 2.73 2.47 12.05
CA ILE A 19 1.34 2.81 11.73
C ILE A 19 0.80 2.05 10.50
N LEU A 20 1.66 1.61 9.57
CA LEU A 20 1.20 1.02 8.30
C LEU A 20 0.39 -0.28 8.51
N GLU A 21 0.81 -1.13 9.44
CA GLU A 21 0.10 -2.37 9.74
C GLU A 21 -1.27 -2.12 10.40
N PRO A 22 -1.41 -1.29 11.44
CA PRO A 22 -2.72 -0.85 11.94
C PRO A 22 -3.63 -0.25 10.89
N VAL A 23 -3.12 0.62 10.02
CA VAL A 23 -3.87 1.22 8.92
C VAL A 23 -4.39 0.15 7.96
N MET A 24 -3.55 -0.78 7.53
CA MET A 24 -3.96 -1.87 6.64
C MET A 24 -4.99 -2.79 7.29
N ASN A 25 -4.87 -3.08 8.59
CA ASN A 25 -5.88 -3.83 9.34
C ASN A 25 -7.23 -3.08 9.40
N ALA A 26 -7.22 -1.77 9.57
CA ALA A 26 -8.42 -0.95 9.56
C ALA A 26 -9.06 -0.90 8.15
N VAL A 27 -8.26 -0.82 7.09
CA VAL A 27 -8.73 -0.95 5.69
C VAL A 27 -9.36 -2.32 5.47
N LYS A 28 -8.73 -3.41 5.94
CA LYS A 28 -9.27 -4.76 5.86
C LYS A 28 -10.64 -4.85 6.52
N ASN A 29 -10.78 -4.38 7.76
CA ASN A 29 -12.04 -4.42 8.51
C ASN A 29 -13.15 -3.63 7.78
N ARG A 30 -12.82 -2.49 7.20
CA ARG A 30 -13.76 -1.69 6.41
C ARG A 30 -14.18 -2.41 5.13
N TYR A 31 -13.27 -3.09 4.45
CA TYR A 31 -13.57 -3.90 3.28
C TYR A 31 -14.45 -5.10 3.63
N GLU A 32 -14.17 -5.79 4.73
CA GLU A 32 -15.01 -6.88 5.23
C GLU A 32 -16.46 -6.43 5.46
N HIS A 33 -16.64 -5.26 6.09
CA HIS A 33 -17.97 -4.70 6.33
C HIS A 33 -18.69 -4.35 5.02
N ILE A 34 -18.01 -3.70 4.08
CA ILE A 34 -18.61 -3.34 2.79
C ILE A 34 -18.96 -4.59 1.97
N LEU A 35 -18.05 -5.56 1.90
CA LEU A 35 -18.26 -6.79 1.13
C LEU A 35 -19.38 -7.65 1.73
N LYS A 36 -19.51 -7.65 3.05
CA LYS A 36 -20.55 -8.42 3.74
C LYS A 36 -21.94 -7.86 3.53
N ASP A 37 -22.10 -6.54 3.65
CA ASP A 37 -23.42 -5.94 3.83
C ASP A 37 -23.87 -5.09 2.63
N PHE A 38 -22.94 -4.58 1.83
CA PHE A 38 -23.23 -3.59 0.81
C PHE A 38 -22.71 -3.92 -0.59
N TYR A 39 -21.92 -5.00 -0.71
CA TYR A 39 -21.33 -5.32 -2.01
C TYR A 39 -22.43 -5.69 -3.02
N PRO A 40 -22.52 -4.99 -4.15
CA PRO A 40 -23.55 -5.26 -5.13
C PRO A 40 -23.31 -6.61 -5.81
N SER A 41 -24.33 -7.45 -5.82
CA SER A 41 -24.35 -8.75 -6.47
C SER A 41 -24.41 -8.70 -8.02
N TRP A 42 -24.18 -7.55 -8.62
CA TRP A 42 -24.45 -7.27 -10.04
C TRP A 42 -23.20 -7.23 -10.92
N GLY A 43 -22.30 -8.19 -10.79
CA GLY A 43 -21.13 -8.27 -11.65
C GLY A 43 -20.12 -7.12 -11.48
N SER A 44 -20.19 -6.42 -10.36
CA SER A 44 -19.17 -5.45 -10.00
C SER A 44 -17.83 -6.15 -9.86
N ILE A 45 -16.81 -5.55 -10.42
CA ILE A 45 -15.45 -6.05 -10.38
C ILE A 45 -14.70 -5.62 -9.11
N GLY A 46 -15.42 -5.29 -8.03
CA GLY A 46 -14.88 -4.90 -6.73
C GLY A 46 -14.56 -3.41 -6.60
N PHE A 47 -13.69 -3.10 -5.65
CA PHE A 47 -13.27 -1.73 -5.38
C PHE A 47 -12.34 -1.20 -6.48
N THR A 48 -12.35 0.10 -6.74
CA THR A 48 -11.40 0.75 -7.64
C THR A 48 -10.10 1.09 -6.90
N GLU A 49 -9.03 1.39 -7.62
CA GLU A 49 -7.77 1.89 -7.05
C GLU A 49 -8.01 3.14 -6.19
N ARG A 50 -8.89 4.05 -6.63
CA ARG A 50 -9.30 5.23 -5.84
C ARG A 50 -9.98 4.88 -4.52
N ASN A 51 -10.79 3.81 -4.48
CA ASN A 51 -11.37 3.34 -3.22
C ASN A 51 -10.28 2.85 -2.27
N LEU A 52 -9.27 2.14 -2.78
CA LEU A 52 -8.16 1.65 -1.96
C LEU A 52 -7.35 2.81 -1.40
N THR A 53 -6.94 3.77 -2.25
CA THR A 53 -6.23 4.98 -1.83
C THR A 53 -7.03 5.76 -0.79
N HIS A 54 -8.33 6.03 -1.08
CA HIS A 54 -9.19 6.75 -0.15
C HIS A 54 -9.33 6.04 1.19
N ASN A 55 -9.58 4.72 1.19
CA ASN A 55 -9.71 3.96 2.43
C ASN A 55 -8.42 3.94 3.22
N PHE A 56 -7.27 3.80 2.57
CA PHE A 56 -5.97 3.86 3.24
C PHE A 56 -5.76 5.23 3.92
N CYS A 57 -5.96 6.32 3.18
CA CYS A 57 -5.84 7.67 3.71
C CYS A 57 -6.79 7.94 4.87
N ALA A 58 -8.07 7.59 4.73
CA ALA A 58 -9.08 7.80 5.77
C ALA A 58 -8.78 6.99 7.05
N GLN A 59 -8.21 5.78 6.92
CA GLN A 59 -7.81 5.00 8.10
C GLN A 59 -6.53 5.56 8.72
N TYR A 60 -5.61 6.09 7.91
CA TYR A 60 -4.43 6.78 8.43
C TYR A 60 -4.84 8.01 9.26
N GLU A 61 -5.71 8.87 8.70
CA GLU A 61 -6.25 10.04 9.41
C GLU A 61 -6.95 9.68 10.72
N ALA A 62 -7.71 8.56 10.73
CA ALA A 62 -8.42 8.11 11.91
C ALA A 62 -7.51 7.53 13.01
N LEU A 63 -6.30 7.10 12.68
CA LEU A 63 -5.34 6.48 13.60
C LEU A 63 -4.20 7.40 14.00
N SER A 64 -3.99 8.51 13.29
CA SER A 64 -3.00 9.52 13.66
C SER A 64 -3.56 10.46 14.71
N ASP A 65 -2.77 10.74 15.73
CA ASP A 65 -3.07 11.76 16.77
C ASP A 65 -2.52 13.15 16.40
N ASN A 66 -1.92 13.30 15.21
CA ASN A 66 -1.29 14.53 14.78
C ASN A 66 -2.32 15.52 14.21
N GLU A 67 -2.53 16.64 14.89
CA GLU A 67 -3.45 17.71 14.44
C GLU A 67 -2.97 18.42 13.16
N ASP A 68 -1.66 18.39 12.88
CA ASP A 68 -1.03 19.01 11.71
C ASP A 68 -0.83 17.98 10.56
N LEU A 69 -1.47 16.81 10.64
CA LEU A 69 -1.40 15.77 9.61
C LEU A 69 -1.84 16.32 8.25
N VAL A 70 -1.04 16.09 7.22
CA VAL A 70 -1.39 16.40 5.85
C VAL A 70 -1.67 15.10 5.09
N VAL A 71 -2.88 14.97 4.57
CA VAL A 71 -3.24 13.92 3.62
C VAL A 71 -3.68 14.57 2.31
N TRP A 72 -2.90 14.40 1.26
CA TRP A 72 -3.12 15.02 -0.03
C TRP A 72 -3.25 13.96 -1.11
N GLN A 73 -4.47 13.71 -1.56
CA GLN A 73 -4.74 12.81 -2.68
C GLN A 73 -4.43 13.49 -4.02
N GLU A 74 -3.93 12.73 -4.99
CA GLU A 74 -3.53 13.23 -6.30
C GLU A 74 -2.48 14.37 -6.16
N ALA A 75 -1.45 14.14 -5.33
CA ALA A 75 -0.43 15.15 -5.07
C ALA A 75 0.42 15.39 -6.32
N PRO A 76 0.45 16.64 -6.88
CA PRO A 76 1.07 16.89 -8.16
C PRO A 76 2.59 16.84 -8.09
N VAL A 77 3.21 16.35 -9.16
CA VAL A 77 4.67 16.37 -9.35
C VAL A 77 5.04 17.62 -10.15
N LYS A 78 5.94 18.43 -9.59
CA LYS A 78 6.41 19.68 -10.19
C LYS A 78 7.01 19.45 -11.59
N ASP A 79 6.69 20.34 -12.52
CA ASP A 79 7.16 20.34 -13.90
C ASP A 79 6.73 19.09 -14.70
N SER A 80 5.63 18.47 -14.28
CA SER A 80 5.08 17.27 -14.88
C SER A 80 3.55 17.35 -14.86
N LYS A 81 2.88 16.50 -15.65
CA LYS A 81 1.43 16.25 -15.54
C LYS A 81 1.13 15.06 -14.62
N GLU A 82 2.17 14.50 -14.02
CA GLU A 82 2.07 13.33 -13.14
C GLU A 82 1.69 13.78 -11.74
N HIS A 83 1.15 12.82 -10.99
CA HIS A 83 0.86 12.94 -9.57
C HIS A 83 1.17 11.58 -8.90
N VAL A 84 1.32 11.60 -7.60
CA VAL A 84 1.25 10.38 -6.78
C VAL A 84 -0.17 10.23 -6.26
N ASP A 85 -0.67 9.03 -6.13
CA ASP A 85 -2.06 8.78 -5.72
C ASP A 85 -2.37 9.40 -4.37
N SER A 86 -1.42 9.37 -3.45
CA SER A 86 -1.51 10.15 -2.22
C SER A 86 -0.14 10.48 -1.62
N LEU A 87 -0.08 11.61 -0.93
CA LEU A 87 1.01 12.03 -0.06
C LEU A 87 0.47 12.20 1.36
N ILE A 88 1.07 11.52 2.32
CA ILE A 88 0.82 11.73 3.73
C ILE A 88 2.08 12.34 4.35
N ILE A 89 1.92 13.43 5.10
CA ILE A 89 3.00 14.02 5.90
C ILE A 89 2.54 14.03 7.35
N ASP A 90 3.23 13.28 8.17
CA ASP A 90 2.97 13.10 9.58
C ASP A 90 4.23 13.44 10.35
N GLU A 91 4.23 14.58 11.05
CA GLU A 91 5.38 15.17 11.72
C GLU A 91 6.58 15.32 10.76
N ASP A 92 7.66 14.59 11.01
CA ASP A 92 8.89 14.61 10.23
C ASP A 92 9.03 13.41 9.25
N THR A 93 7.94 12.69 9.06
CA THR A 93 7.83 11.54 8.17
C THR A 93 6.86 11.80 7.03
N ALA A 94 7.20 11.40 5.83
CA ALA A 94 6.29 11.42 4.68
C ALA A 94 6.20 10.06 3.99
N PHE A 95 5.00 9.76 3.51
CA PHE A 95 4.69 8.58 2.73
C PHE A 95 4.14 9.00 1.37
N MET A 96 4.84 8.64 0.29
CA MET A 96 4.32 8.71 -1.07
C MET A 96 3.66 7.37 -1.38
N ILE A 97 2.39 7.40 -1.75
CA ILE A 97 1.55 6.21 -1.87
C ILE A 97 1.08 6.05 -3.31
N GLU A 98 1.23 4.85 -3.83
CA GLU A 98 0.61 4.38 -5.07
C GLU A 98 -0.28 3.18 -4.76
N ALA A 99 -1.47 3.17 -5.33
CA ALA A 99 -2.45 2.10 -5.19
C ALA A 99 -2.66 1.39 -6.52
N LYS A 100 -2.79 0.08 -6.48
CA LYS A 100 -3.04 -0.70 -7.69
C LYS A 100 -3.98 -1.86 -7.41
N ARG A 101 -4.92 -2.05 -8.33
CA ARG A 101 -5.70 -3.25 -8.41
C ARG A 101 -5.03 -4.25 -9.33
N ILE A 102 -4.67 -5.41 -8.81
CA ILE A 102 -3.95 -6.43 -9.57
C ILE A 102 -4.92 -7.44 -10.14
N MET A 103 -5.18 -7.36 -11.45
CA MET A 103 -6.03 -8.27 -12.20
C MET A 103 -5.27 -9.01 -13.29
N SER A 104 -4.11 -8.50 -13.69
CA SER A 104 -3.31 -9.02 -14.77
C SER A 104 -1.82 -8.75 -14.57
N LYS A 105 -1.00 -9.34 -15.43
CA LYS A 105 0.45 -9.07 -15.45
C LYS A 105 0.77 -7.61 -15.74
N SER A 106 -0.04 -6.92 -16.55
CA SER A 106 0.20 -5.52 -16.90
C SER A 106 0.08 -4.59 -15.68
N GLU A 107 -0.82 -4.87 -14.73
CA GLU A 107 -0.90 -4.10 -13.49
C GLU A 107 0.32 -4.35 -12.58
N VAL A 108 0.85 -5.57 -12.55
CA VAL A 108 2.11 -5.85 -11.83
C VAL A 108 3.27 -5.06 -12.42
N ASP A 109 3.37 -5.00 -13.76
CA ASP A 109 4.42 -4.23 -14.43
C ASP A 109 4.21 -2.72 -14.23
N SER A 110 2.97 -2.25 -14.23
CA SER A 110 2.62 -0.84 -13.96
C SER A 110 3.02 -0.42 -12.55
N ILE A 111 2.62 -1.16 -11.51
CA ILE A 111 2.94 -0.79 -10.13
C ILE A 111 4.46 -0.82 -9.86
N LYS A 112 5.19 -1.70 -10.54
CA LYS A 112 6.65 -1.70 -10.51
C LYS A 112 7.22 -0.39 -11.09
N ALA A 113 6.69 0.06 -12.22
CA ALA A 113 7.09 1.33 -12.83
C ALA A 113 6.74 2.53 -11.93
N ASP A 114 5.58 2.49 -11.27
CA ASP A 114 5.15 3.52 -10.31
C ASP A 114 6.08 3.58 -9.09
N ALA A 115 6.49 2.43 -8.54
CA ALA A 115 7.47 2.38 -7.45
C ALA A 115 8.83 2.97 -7.87
N GLU A 116 9.31 2.65 -9.08
CA GLU A 116 10.53 3.25 -9.65
C GLU A 116 10.39 4.77 -9.85
N ARG A 117 9.23 5.23 -10.30
CA ARG A 117 8.91 6.63 -10.48
C ARG A 117 8.93 7.38 -9.16
N MET A 118 8.28 6.84 -8.12
CA MET A 118 8.32 7.41 -6.77
C MET A 118 9.74 7.51 -6.23
N GLU A 119 10.57 6.49 -6.45
CA GLU A 119 11.97 6.51 -6.03
C GLU A 119 12.78 7.60 -6.76
N LYS A 120 12.54 7.81 -8.06
CA LYS A 120 13.15 8.91 -8.82
C LYS A 120 12.70 10.28 -8.30
N ILE A 121 11.42 10.46 -7.98
CA ILE A 121 10.88 11.70 -7.39
C ILE A 121 11.54 11.97 -6.04
N ALA A 122 11.64 10.96 -5.17
CA ALA A 122 12.24 11.07 -3.85
C ALA A 122 13.72 11.47 -3.88
N ASN A 123 14.47 10.93 -4.84
CA ASN A 123 15.92 11.13 -4.99
C ASN A 123 16.27 12.34 -5.88
N ALA A 124 15.30 13.06 -6.42
CA ALA A 124 15.55 14.21 -7.28
C ALA A 124 16.30 15.33 -6.53
N SER A 125 17.26 15.96 -7.22
CA SER A 125 18.04 17.10 -6.67
C SER A 125 17.14 18.30 -6.35
N GLU A 126 16.11 18.55 -7.16
CA GLU A 126 15.07 19.52 -6.92
C GLU A 126 13.86 18.91 -6.20
N GLU A 127 13.17 19.73 -5.42
CA GLU A 127 11.92 19.29 -4.80
C GLU A 127 10.84 19.10 -5.86
N LYS A 128 10.42 17.85 -6.06
CA LYS A 128 9.40 17.51 -7.05
C LYS A 128 7.97 17.52 -6.47
N ILE A 129 7.81 17.30 -5.17
CA ILE A 129 6.54 17.44 -4.46
C ILE A 129 6.79 18.39 -3.28
N LYS A 130 5.94 19.40 -3.15
CA LYS A 130 6.09 20.42 -2.10
C LYS A 130 6.03 19.81 -0.71
N GLY A 131 7.02 20.11 0.09
CA GLY A 131 7.10 19.67 1.50
C GLY A 131 7.95 18.43 1.72
N ILE A 132 8.16 17.57 0.72
CA ILE A 132 8.90 16.29 0.92
C ILE A 132 10.37 16.48 1.32
N LYS A 133 10.98 17.62 1.02
CA LYS A 133 12.36 17.92 1.45
C LYS A 133 12.48 18.37 2.89
N LYS A 134 11.38 18.75 3.52
CA LYS A 134 11.35 19.22 4.91
C LYS A 134 11.31 18.09 5.94
N VAL A 135 10.83 16.91 5.54
CA VAL A 135 10.73 15.76 6.41
C VAL A 135 12.09 15.06 6.55
N LYS A 136 12.31 14.41 7.70
CA LYS A 136 13.52 13.61 7.96
C LYS A 136 13.44 12.24 7.32
N HIS A 137 12.25 11.65 7.33
CA HIS A 137 12.00 10.29 6.86
C HIS A 137 11.04 10.33 5.68
N LEU A 138 11.44 9.74 4.58
CA LEU A 138 10.62 9.63 3.37
C LEU A 138 10.51 8.18 2.96
N TYR A 139 9.27 7.73 2.81
CA TYR A 139 8.94 6.37 2.40
C TYR A 139 8.17 6.38 1.08
N ILE A 140 8.41 5.40 0.26
CA ILE A 140 7.49 4.99 -0.79
C ILE A 140 6.65 3.84 -0.26
N VAL A 141 5.36 3.87 -0.53
CA VAL A 141 4.39 2.87 -0.10
C VAL A 141 3.56 2.45 -1.30
N VAL A 142 3.49 1.16 -1.52
CA VAL A 142 2.65 0.55 -2.54
C VAL A 142 1.56 -0.21 -1.84
N VAL A 143 0.30 0.13 -2.09
CA VAL A 143 -0.85 -0.62 -1.62
C VAL A 143 -1.53 -1.29 -2.81
N ALA A 144 -1.88 -2.55 -2.67
CA ALA A 144 -2.52 -3.26 -3.76
C ALA A 144 -3.67 -4.12 -3.25
N ASP A 145 -4.66 -4.30 -4.10
CA ASP A 145 -5.72 -5.26 -3.87
C ASP A 145 -5.73 -6.34 -4.97
N PHE A 146 -6.09 -7.52 -4.56
CA PHE A 146 -6.07 -8.69 -5.41
C PHE A 146 -7.30 -9.56 -5.15
N TRP A 147 -8.13 -9.81 -6.18
CA TRP A 147 -9.28 -10.66 -6.06
C TRP A 147 -8.96 -12.10 -6.50
N ARG A 148 -8.95 -13.03 -5.56
CA ARG A 148 -8.80 -14.45 -5.85
C ARG A 148 -10.11 -15.02 -6.37
N THR A 149 -10.11 -15.46 -7.62
CA THR A 149 -11.27 -16.13 -8.24
C THR A 149 -11.06 -17.63 -8.40
N GLY A 150 -10.12 -18.22 -7.67
CA GLY A 150 -9.77 -19.64 -7.79
C GLY A 150 -9.11 -20.05 -9.11
N LYS A 151 -8.64 -19.09 -9.90
CA LYS A 151 -7.90 -19.36 -11.15
C LYS A 151 -6.40 -19.27 -10.91
N THR A 152 -5.68 -20.32 -11.26
CA THR A 152 -4.21 -20.47 -11.09
C THR A 152 -3.41 -19.30 -11.66
N GLU A 153 -3.86 -18.69 -12.76
CA GLU A 153 -3.19 -17.52 -13.36
C GLU A 153 -3.18 -16.30 -12.43
N LYS A 154 -4.24 -16.11 -11.65
CA LYS A 154 -4.33 -14.98 -10.73
C LYS A 154 -3.41 -15.14 -9.52
N GLU A 155 -3.23 -16.35 -9.04
CA GLU A 155 -2.25 -16.62 -7.97
C GLU A 155 -0.82 -16.32 -8.43
N GLN A 156 -0.52 -16.55 -9.72
CA GLN A 156 0.77 -16.20 -10.29
C GLN A 156 1.02 -14.69 -10.26
N HIS A 157 0.01 -13.84 -10.49
CA HIS A 157 0.16 -12.38 -10.41
C HIS A 157 0.46 -11.90 -8.99
N LEU A 158 -0.11 -12.54 -7.98
CA LEU A 158 0.21 -12.27 -6.58
C LEU A 158 1.69 -12.61 -6.26
N ILE A 159 2.16 -13.77 -6.73
CA ILE A 159 3.55 -14.19 -6.59
C ILE A 159 4.48 -13.22 -7.33
N ASP A 160 4.11 -12.83 -8.55
CA ASP A 160 4.87 -11.88 -9.35
C ASP A 160 4.95 -10.51 -8.68
N PHE A 161 3.84 -10.00 -8.14
CA PHE A 161 3.83 -8.74 -7.38
C PHE A 161 4.82 -8.80 -6.20
N LYS A 162 4.73 -9.83 -5.37
CA LYS A 162 5.61 -9.99 -4.20
C LYS A 162 7.09 -10.04 -4.64
N ARG A 163 7.39 -10.82 -5.67
CA ARG A 163 8.75 -10.93 -6.21
C ARG A 163 9.27 -9.59 -6.73
N GLU A 164 8.46 -8.84 -7.49
CA GLU A 164 8.86 -7.55 -8.05
C GLU A 164 9.07 -6.50 -6.95
N MET A 165 8.21 -6.43 -5.93
CA MET A 165 8.39 -5.51 -4.81
C MET A 165 9.66 -5.81 -4.01
N ILE A 166 9.89 -7.07 -3.65
CA ILE A 166 11.13 -7.50 -2.98
C ILE A 166 12.35 -7.21 -3.86
N GLY A 167 12.27 -7.49 -5.16
CA GLY A 167 13.34 -7.22 -6.12
C GLY A 167 13.71 -5.74 -6.24
N LYS A 168 12.79 -4.82 -5.89
CA LYS A 168 13.01 -3.37 -5.77
C LYS A 168 13.46 -2.93 -4.37
N GLY A 169 13.65 -3.86 -3.46
CA GLY A 169 14.06 -3.59 -2.08
C GLY A 169 12.94 -3.02 -1.21
N LEU A 170 11.67 -3.26 -1.55
CA LEU A 170 10.56 -2.97 -0.66
C LEU A 170 10.37 -4.11 0.34
N THR A 171 10.03 -3.74 1.56
CA THR A 171 9.58 -4.67 2.61
C THR A 171 8.09 -4.89 2.45
N LEU A 172 7.66 -6.14 2.50
CA LEU A 172 6.24 -6.50 2.47
C LEU A 172 5.71 -6.56 3.91
N LEU A 173 4.53 -6.01 4.13
CA LEU A 173 3.72 -6.38 5.30
C LEU A 173 3.09 -7.74 5.08
N ASP A 174 2.61 -8.34 6.19
CA ASP A 174 1.87 -9.59 6.11
C ASP A 174 0.61 -9.40 5.25
N GLU A 175 0.34 -10.41 4.43
CA GLU A 175 -0.84 -10.42 3.57
C GLU A 175 -2.12 -10.47 4.40
N MET A 176 -3.08 -9.64 4.04
CA MET A 176 -4.37 -9.55 4.73
C MET A 176 -5.47 -10.04 3.81
N THR A 177 -6.05 -11.18 4.13
CA THR A 177 -7.17 -11.74 3.36
C THR A 177 -8.49 -11.28 3.94
N VAL A 178 -9.34 -10.73 3.07
CA VAL A 178 -10.74 -10.40 3.33
C VAL A 178 -11.61 -11.49 2.71
N ARG A 179 -12.51 -12.09 3.49
CA ARG A 179 -13.38 -13.17 3.02
C ARG A 179 -14.78 -12.66 2.76
N GLN A 180 -15.34 -13.01 1.63
CA GLN A 180 -16.74 -12.76 1.31
C GLN A 180 -17.60 -13.94 1.81
N ASN A 181 -18.62 -13.65 2.63
CA ASN A 181 -19.40 -14.67 3.34
C ASN A 181 -20.22 -15.65 2.47
N GLN A 182 -20.40 -15.40 1.16
CA GLN A 182 -21.29 -16.18 0.30
C GLN A 182 -20.63 -16.80 -0.93
N SER A 183 -19.41 -16.41 -1.25
CA SER A 183 -18.63 -17.02 -2.31
C SER A 183 -17.29 -17.51 -1.76
N CYS A 184 -16.72 -18.52 -2.41
CA CYS A 184 -15.36 -18.99 -2.07
C CYS A 184 -14.28 -17.98 -2.56
N GLU A 185 -14.66 -16.75 -2.84
CA GLU A 185 -13.76 -15.72 -3.33
C GLU A 185 -13.13 -14.99 -2.14
N GLU A 186 -11.83 -14.84 -2.21
CA GLU A 186 -11.03 -14.11 -1.23
C GLU A 186 -10.50 -12.84 -1.87
N TYR A 187 -10.36 -11.82 -1.07
CA TYR A 187 -9.81 -10.53 -1.46
C TYR A 187 -8.55 -10.27 -0.64
N ASP A 188 -7.41 -10.17 -1.29
CA ASP A 188 -6.15 -9.92 -0.59
C ASP A 188 -5.80 -8.44 -0.66
N LEU A 189 -5.39 -7.91 0.46
CA LEU A 189 -4.81 -6.58 0.61
C LEU A 189 -3.32 -6.72 0.86
N LEU A 190 -2.53 -6.00 0.09
CA LEU A 190 -1.08 -6.03 0.10
C LEU A 190 -0.53 -4.65 0.37
N CYS A 191 0.54 -4.59 1.15
CA CYS A 191 1.29 -3.36 1.36
C CYS A 191 2.79 -3.65 1.29
N ALA A 192 3.49 -2.87 0.50
CA ALA A 192 4.93 -2.88 0.42
C ALA A 192 5.48 -1.47 0.64
N PHE A 193 6.60 -1.33 1.33
CA PHE A 193 7.17 -0.02 1.61
C PHE A 193 8.69 -0.05 1.58
N LYS A 194 9.30 1.11 1.34
CA LYS A 194 10.75 1.31 1.35
C LYS A 194 11.09 2.68 1.87
N LYS A 195 12.03 2.76 2.81
CA LYS A 195 12.64 4.02 3.20
C LYS A 195 13.59 4.49 2.09
N VAL A 196 13.43 5.71 1.65
CA VAL A 196 14.28 6.32 0.60
C VAL A 196 15.11 7.49 1.13
N ARG A 197 14.75 7.98 2.34
CA ARG A 197 15.55 8.94 3.09
C ARG A 197 15.29 8.82 4.58
#